data_f686dc7c9e11edd98b11e91bc229548e
#
_entry.id   f686dc7c9e11edd98b11e91bc229548e
#
_cell.length_a   1.000
_cell.length_b   1.000
_cell.length_c   1.000
_cell.angle_alpha   90.00
_cell.angle_beta   90.00
_cell.angle_gamma   90.00
#
_symmetry.space_group_name_H-M   'P 1'
#
loop_
_entity.id
_entity.type
_entity.pdbx_description
1 polymer ?
#
loop_
_entity_poly.entity_id
_entity_poly.type
_entity_poly.pdbx_seq_one_letter_code
_entity_poly.pdbx_strand_id
1 'polypeptide(L)'
;MNKGSKWSKYKNKATGDIVEARPNTKFPEHQLLRWDDGVFGGVKTCTSMLITDFEKGYIKMKQRYFYVVYQYDKGGIKYIATSYSITDNGSHFNLTTFVNNVEKYENGTNVVVTNFIEFKTEQDFMDFKGY
;
A
#
# COMPACT_ATOMS: atom_id res chain seq x y z
N MET A 1 24.84 -11.03 3.90
CA MET A 1 23.86 -10.02 3.42
C MET A 1 22.57 -10.14 4.20
N ASN A 2 22.15 -9.06 4.78
CA ASN A 2 20.97 -9.07 5.61
C ASN A 2 19.72 -8.74 4.78
N LYS A 3 19.01 -9.75 4.36
CA LYS A 3 17.79 -9.58 3.59
C LYS A 3 16.56 -9.36 4.44
N GLY A 4 16.66 -9.59 5.77
CA GLY A 4 15.57 -9.36 6.68
C GLY A 4 15.44 -7.94 7.17
N SER A 5 16.27 -7.02 6.65
CA SER A 5 16.32 -5.63 7.11
C SER A 5 15.22 -4.75 6.56
N LYS A 6 14.41 -5.27 5.65
CA LYS A 6 13.35 -4.47 5.03
C LYS A 6 12.25 -4.16 6.03
N TRP A 7 11.89 -2.89 6.11
CA TRP A 7 10.79 -2.45 6.94
C TRP A 7 9.45 -2.83 6.32
N SER A 8 8.54 -3.27 7.16
CA SER A 8 7.15 -3.58 6.76
C SER A 8 6.19 -2.76 7.61
N LYS A 9 5.03 -2.44 7.05
CA LYS A 9 4.03 -1.65 7.76
C LYS A 9 3.12 -2.55 8.59
N TYR A 10 2.83 -2.10 9.80
CA TYR A 10 1.93 -2.77 10.74
C TYR A 10 0.98 -1.75 11.36
N LYS A 11 -0.14 -2.24 11.83
CA LYS A 11 -1.16 -1.41 12.46
C LYS A 11 -1.33 -1.84 13.91
N ASN A 12 -1.31 -0.88 14.83
CA ASN A 12 -1.61 -1.13 16.23
C ASN A 12 -3.10 -1.47 16.36
N LYS A 13 -3.40 -2.65 16.93
CA LYS A 13 -4.79 -3.12 17.05
C LYS A 13 -5.63 -2.24 17.98
N ALA A 14 -5.00 -1.63 18.98
CA ALA A 14 -5.71 -0.83 19.98
C ALA A 14 -5.94 0.61 19.52
N THR A 15 -4.93 1.23 18.90
CA THR A 15 -4.96 2.65 18.56
C THR A 15 -5.22 2.94 17.09
N GLY A 16 -4.95 1.97 16.21
CA GLY A 16 -5.03 2.18 14.78
C GLY A 16 -3.80 2.85 14.18
N ASP A 17 -2.80 3.16 15.00
CA ASP A 17 -1.58 3.82 14.52
C ASP A 17 -0.77 2.90 13.61
N ILE A 18 -0.12 3.51 12.62
CA ILE A 18 0.72 2.79 11.67
C ILE A 18 2.17 2.93 12.09
N VAL A 19 2.86 1.80 12.14
CA VAL A 19 4.30 1.76 12.41
C VAL A 19 5.00 0.95 11.34
N GLU A 20 6.30 1.17 11.19
CA GLU A 20 7.14 0.28 10.41
C GLU A 20 7.94 -0.59 11.36
N ALA A 21 8.12 -1.85 11.02
CA ALA A 21 8.83 -2.79 11.87
C ALA A 21 9.72 -3.73 11.06
N ARG A 22 10.77 -4.21 11.69
CA ARG A 22 11.65 -5.24 11.15
C ARG A 22 12.32 -5.99 12.29
N PRO A 23 12.84 -7.21 12.04
CA PRO A 23 13.56 -7.94 13.07
C PRO A 23 14.77 -7.18 13.58
N ASN A 24 15.04 -7.27 14.89
CA ASN A 24 16.23 -6.72 15.47
C ASN A 24 17.36 -7.73 15.33
N THR A 25 18.37 -7.41 14.55
CA THR A 25 19.47 -8.34 14.28
C THR A 25 20.39 -8.58 15.47
N LYS A 26 20.46 -7.63 16.40
CA LYS A 26 21.26 -7.78 17.63
C LYS A 26 20.53 -8.60 18.69
N PHE A 27 19.23 -8.47 18.76
CA PHE A 27 18.40 -9.13 19.76
C PHE A 27 17.27 -9.87 19.05
N PRO A 28 17.51 -11.13 18.65
CA PRO A 28 16.55 -11.86 17.81
C PRO A 28 15.14 -12.03 18.40
N GLU A 29 15.00 -11.85 19.72
CA GLU A 29 13.71 -11.94 20.39
C GLU A 29 12.91 -10.65 20.32
N HIS A 30 13.48 -9.60 19.72
CA HIS A 30 12.87 -8.29 19.63
C HIS A 30 12.56 -7.90 18.20
N GLN A 31 11.58 -7.02 18.07
CA GLN A 31 11.22 -6.36 16.85
C GLN A 31 11.60 -4.89 16.98
N LEU A 32 12.24 -4.32 15.95
CA LEU A 32 12.47 -2.87 15.88
C LEU A 32 11.24 -2.22 15.28
N LEU A 33 10.79 -1.15 15.91
CA LEU A 33 9.66 -0.34 15.43
C LEU A 33 10.12 1.09 15.19
N ARG A 34 9.56 1.74 14.20
CA ARG A 34 9.74 3.17 13.98
C ARG A 34 8.44 3.79 13.51
N TRP A 35 8.22 5.03 13.86
CA TRP A 35 7.05 5.79 13.41
C TRP A 35 7.41 7.28 13.42
N ASP A 36 6.63 8.04 12.65
CA ASP A 36 6.72 9.49 12.64
C ASP A 36 5.72 10.00 13.68
N ASP A 37 6.21 10.65 14.73
CA ASP A 37 5.36 11.19 15.79
C ASP A 37 4.88 12.60 15.49
N GLY A 38 5.33 13.18 14.36
CA GLY A 38 4.92 14.51 13.95
C GLY A 38 5.57 15.64 14.73
N VAL A 39 6.39 15.32 15.73
CA VAL A 39 6.99 16.34 16.60
C VAL A 39 8.21 16.98 15.96
N PHE A 40 9.02 16.20 15.25
CA PHE A 40 10.29 16.66 14.69
C PHE A 40 10.30 16.70 13.15
N GLY A 41 9.16 16.91 12.52
CA GLY A 41 9.11 17.19 11.10
C GLY A 41 9.78 16.13 10.20
N GLY A 42 9.42 14.87 10.37
CA GLY A 42 9.93 13.79 9.54
C GLY A 42 11.00 12.93 10.21
N VAL A 43 11.40 13.26 11.41
CA VAL A 43 12.28 12.38 12.18
C VAL A 43 11.45 11.27 12.79
N LYS A 44 11.87 10.02 12.57
CA LYS A 44 11.15 8.86 13.08
C LYS A 44 11.64 8.46 14.45
N THR A 45 10.72 8.22 15.35
CA THR A 45 11.01 7.63 16.65
C THR A 45 11.19 6.14 16.50
N CYS A 46 12.20 5.57 17.14
CA CYS A 46 12.50 4.15 17.10
C CYS A 46 12.45 3.53 18.49
N THR A 47 11.96 2.32 18.58
CA THR A 47 11.97 1.54 19.81
C THR A 47 12.12 0.05 19.49
N SER A 48 12.31 -0.73 20.53
CA SER A 48 12.42 -2.18 20.43
C SER A 48 11.36 -2.83 21.32
N MET A 49 10.77 -3.91 20.87
CA MET A 49 9.72 -4.61 21.60
C MET A 49 9.92 -6.12 21.45
N LEU A 50 9.57 -6.90 22.47
CA LEU A 50 9.57 -8.35 22.35
C LEU A 50 8.64 -8.78 21.24
N ILE A 51 9.07 -9.75 20.43
CA ILE A 51 8.26 -10.25 19.31
C ILE A 51 6.92 -10.78 19.81
N THR A 52 6.88 -11.45 20.94
CA THR A 52 5.64 -11.99 21.50
C THR A 52 4.62 -10.88 21.81
N ASP A 53 5.09 -9.77 22.36
CA ASP A 53 4.23 -8.61 22.64
C ASP A 53 3.82 -7.91 21.35
N PHE A 54 4.75 -7.82 20.41
CA PHE A 54 4.49 -7.21 19.10
C PHE A 54 3.38 -7.96 18.35
N GLU A 55 3.45 -9.28 18.30
CA GLU A 55 2.45 -10.09 17.61
C GLU A 55 1.06 -9.98 18.24
N LYS A 56 0.98 -9.72 19.53
CA LYS A 56 -0.30 -9.52 20.22
C LYS A 56 -0.91 -8.15 19.91
N GLY A 57 -0.08 -7.14 19.71
CA GLY A 57 -0.53 -5.75 19.60
C GLY A 57 -0.59 -5.18 18.19
N TYR A 58 0.00 -5.85 17.21
CA TYR A 58 0.12 -5.32 15.87
C TYR A 58 -0.27 -6.35 14.82
N ILE A 59 -0.85 -5.87 13.72
CA ILE A 59 -1.21 -6.70 12.58
C ILE A 59 -0.49 -6.18 11.33
N LYS A 60 0.08 -7.09 10.57
CA LYS A 60 0.80 -6.74 9.35
C LYS A 60 -0.18 -6.22 8.30
N MET A 61 0.16 -5.08 7.71
CA MET A 61 -0.62 -4.49 6.64
C MET A 61 -0.17 -5.08 5.33
N LYS A 62 -1.13 -5.50 4.52
CA LYS A 62 -0.85 -6.06 3.21
C LYS A 62 -1.23 -5.05 2.15
N GLN A 63 -0.38 -4.91 1.13
CA GLN A 63 -0.75 -4.21 -0.07
C GLN A 63 -1.59 -5.12 -0.95
N ARG A 64 -2.54 -4.52 -1.67
CA ARG A 64 -3.34 -5.22 -2.68
C ARG A 64 -3.05 -4.60 -4.03
N TYR A 65 -3.03 -5.43 -5.05
CA TYR A 65 -2.54 -5.06 -6.37
C TYR A 65 -3.64 -5.29 -7.40
N PHE A 66 -3.92 -4.25 -8.19
CA PHE A 66 -5.01 -4.28 -9.16
C PHE A 66 -4.53 -3.84 -10.53
N TYR A 67 -5.14 -4.39 -11.56
CA TYR A 67 -5.04 -3.93 -12.94
C TYR A 67 -6.43 -3.45 -13.35
N VAL A 68 -6.51 -2.22 -13.87
CA VAL A 68 -7.78 -1.55 -14.12
C VAL A 68 -7.87 -1.18 -15.59
N VAL A 69 -8.99 -1.55 -16.21
CA VAL A 69 -9.32 -1.15 -17.59
C VAL A 69 -10.46 -0.15 -17.51
N TYR A 70 -10.28 1.00 -18.12
CA TYR A 70 -11.27 2.07 -18.06
C TYR A 70 -11.36 2.82 -19.38
N GLN A 71 -12.43 3.58 -19.52
CA GLN A 71 -12.62 4.46 -20.67
C GLN A 71 -13.08 5.82 -20.20
N TYR A 72 -12.80 6.84 -21.00
CA TYR A 72 -13.24 8.21 -20.73
C TYR A 72 -13.34 8.98 -22.04
N ASP A 73 -14.09 10.07 -22.01
CA ASP A 73 -14.25 10.97 -23.16
C ASP A 73 -13.40 12.21 -22.95
N LYS A 74 -12.75 12.67 -24.01
CA LYS A 74 -11.98 13.91 -23.99
C LYS A 74 -12.00 14.53 -25.38
N GLY A 75 -12.48 15.79 -25.46
CA GLY A 75 -12.55 16.47 -26.73
C GLY A 75 -13.43 15.79 -27.77
N GLY A 76 -14.49 15.10 -27.33
CA GLY A 76 -15.39 14.38 -28.23
C GLY A 76 -14.86 13.01 -28.66
N ILE A 77 -13.71 12.59 -28.16
CA ILE A 77 -13.10 11.33 -28.52
C ILE A 77 -13.13 10.40 -27.29
N LYS A 78 -13.50 9.14 -27.52
CA LYS A 78 -13.48 8.13 -26.48
C LYS A 78 -12.11 7.45 -26.43
N TYR A 79 -11.52 7.42 -25.25
CA TYR A 79 -10.24 6.76 -25.00
C TYR A 79 -10.46 5.53 -24.14
N ILE A 80 -9.74 4.46 -24.45
CA ILE A 80 -9.69 3.25 -23.63
C ILE A 80 -8.26 3.15 -23.10
N ALA A 81 -8.13 2.97 -21.80
CA ALA A 81 -6.82 2.98 -21.16
C ALA A 81 -6.74 1.93 -20.06
N THR A 82 -5.54 1.68 -19.62
CA THR A 82 -5.27 0.75 -18.52
C THR A 82 -4.39 1.42 -17.48
N SER A 83 -4.51 0.96 -16.26
CA SER A 83 -3.69 1.47 -15.15
C SER A 83 -3.48 0.37 -14.12
N TYR A 84 -2.46 0.55 -13.31
CA TYR A 84 -2.22 -0.29 -12.15
C TYR A 84 -2.56 0.50 -10.91
N SER A 85 -3.13 -0.18 -9.92
CA SER A 85 -3.46 0.43 -8.64
C SER A 85 -2.93 -0.44 -7.52
N ILE A 86 -2.27 0.18 -6.56
CA ILE A 86 -1.79 -0.50 -5.37
C ILE A 86 -2.43 0.18 -4.18
N THR A 87 -3.10 -0.61 -3.35
CA THR A 87 -3.71 -0.09 -2.13
C THR A 87 -2.90 -0.54 -0.92
N ASP A 88 -2.82 0.33 0.08
CA ASP A 88 -2.19 0.01 1.34
C ASP A 88 -3.23 -0.52 2.32
N ASN A 89 -2.74 -1.15 3.38
CA ASN A 89 -3.55 -1.50 4.54
C ASN A 89 -4.65 -2.54 4.27
N GLY A 90 -4.50 -3.32 3.20
CA GLY A 90 -5.51 -4.28 2.80
C GLY A 90 -6.78 -3.65 2.26
N SER A 91 -6.76 -2.35 1.95
CA SER A 91 -7.92 -1.63 1.43
C SER A 91 -8.29 -2.12 0.04
N HIS A 92 -9.57 -2.14 -0.23
CA HIS A 92 -10.06 -2.47 -1.57
C HIS A 92 -9.79 -1.32 -2.54
N PHE A 93 -9.81 -1.62 -3.84
CA PHE A 93 -9.78 -0.62 -4.89
C PHE A 93 -10.94 0.37 -4.70
N ASN A 94 -10.64 1.66 -4.67
CA ASN A 94 -11.67 2.69 -4.48
C ASN A 94 -12.04 3.29 -5.82
N LEU A 95 -13.22 2.93 -6.30
CA LEU A 95 -13.71 3.35 -7.61
C LEU A 95 -13.88 4.87 -7.70
N THR A 96 -14.48 5.49 -6.68
CA THR A 96 -14.72 6.94 -6.67
C THR A 96 -13.42 7.72 -6.76
N THR A 97 -12.43 7.34 -5.96
CA THR A 97 -11.11 7.99 -6.00
C THR A 97 -10.45 7.83 -7.36
N PHE A 98 -10.53 6.63 -7.93
CA PHE A 98 -9.94 6.37 -9.25
C PHE A 98 -10.58 7.24 -10.33
N VAL A 99 -11.91 7.30 -10.37
CA VAL A 99 -12.65 8.11 -11.35
C VAL A 99 -12.29 9.58 -11.19
N ASN A 100 -12.25 10.08 -9.95
CA ASN A 100 -11.91 11.48 -9.71
C ASN A 100 -10.47 11.79 -10.16
N ASN A 101 -9.54 10.86 -9.98
CA ASN A 101 -8.17 11.06 -10.42
C ASN A 101 -8.05 11.08 -11.94
N VAL A 102 -8.79 10.23 -12.64
CA VAL A 102 -8.79 10.25 -14.12
C VAL A 102 -9.36 11.57 -14.64
N GLU A 103 -10.46 12.03 -14.07
CA GLU A 103 -11.06 13.32 -14.45
C GLU A 103 -10.08 14.45 -14.23
N LYS A 104 -9.35 14.43 -13.12
CA LYS A 104 -8.41 15.50 -12.78
C LYS A 104 -7.15 15.48 -13.64
N TYR A 105 -6.53 14.33 -13.81
CA TYR A 105 -5.22 14.23 -14.46
C TYR A 105 -5.31 14.07 -15.97
N GLU A 106 -6.36 13.44 -16.48
CA GLU A 106 -6.55 13.26 -17.92
C GLU A 106 -7.47 14.31 -18.53
N ASN A 107 -8.12 15.14 -17.70
CA ASN A 107 -9.16 16.06 -18.13
C ASN A 107 -10.30 15.35 -18.88
N GLY A 108 -10.61 14.14 -18.44
CA GLY A 108 -11.64 13.31 -19.04
C GLY A 108 -13.00 13.50 -18.40
N THR A 109 -14.03 13.08 -19.12
CA THR A 109 -15.40 13.02 -18.62
C THR A 109 -15.96 11.63 -18.90
N ASN A 110 -17.10 11.31 -18.27
CA ASN A 110 -17.76 10.01 -18.45
C ASN A 110 -16.80 8.84 -18.21
N VAL A 111 -16.04 8.90 -17.14
CA VAL A 111 -15.08 7.86 -16.79
C VAL A 111 -15.83 6.61 -16.34
N VAL A 112 -15.56 5.49 -16.98
CA VAL A 112 -16.18 4.20 -16.66
C VAL A 112 -15.08 3.16 -16.52
N VAL A 113 -15.04 2.50 -15.38
CA VAL A 113 -14.17 1.33 -15.19
C VAL A 113 -14.92 0.12 -15.77
N THR A 114 -14.39 -0.44 -16.85
CA THR A 114 -15.02 -1.55 -17.55
C THR A 114 -14.64 -2.90 -16.99
N ASN A 115 -13.47 -2.99 -16.37
CA ASN A 115 -13.01 -4.21 -15.74
C ASN A 115 -11.86 -3.90 -14.78
N PHE A 116 -11.69 -4.75 -13.77
CA PHE A 116 -10.48 -4.74 -12.95
C PHE A 116 -10.19 -6.14 -12.44
N ILE A 117 -8.92 -6.40 -12.21
CA ILE A 117 -8.44 -7.70 -11.74
C ILE A 117 -7.59 -7.45 -10.51
N GLU A 118 -7.83 -8.21 -9.46
CA GLU A 118 -6.95 -8.21 -8.30
C GLU A 118 -5.98 -9.38 -8.37
N PHE A 119 -4.68 -9.11 -8.15
CA PHE A 119 -3.66 -10.15 -8.10
C PHE A 119 -3.56 -10.71 -6.69
N LYS A 120 -3.37 -12.01 -6.58
CA LYS A 120 -3.28 -12.67 -5.27
C LYS A 120 -2.01 -12.30 -4.52
N THR A 121 -0.92 -12.08 -5.24
CA THR A 121 0.38 -11.79 -4.64
C THR A 121 1.08 -10.68 -5.39
N GLU A 122 2.05 -10.06 -4.72
CA GLU A 122 2.93 -9.08 -5.37
C GLU A 122 3.68 -9.72 -6.54
N GLN A 123 4.10 -10.97 -6.41
CA GLN A 123 4.83 -11.65 -7.48
C GLN A 123 3.98 -11.80 -8.73
N ASP A 124 2.71 -12.19 -8.58
CA ASP A 124 1.80 -12.30 -9.72
C ASP A 124 1.63 -10.96 -10.42
N PHE A 125 1.53 -9.88 -9.65
CA PHE A 125 1.44 -8.53 -10.16
C PHE A 125 2.69 -8.14 -10.95
N MET A 126 3.87 -8.40 -10.40
CA MET A 126 5.13 -8.09 -11.07
C MET A 126 5.31 -8.92 -12.34
N ASP A 127 4.95 -10.20 -12.31
CA ASP A 127 5.00 -11.07 -13.48
C ASP A 127 4.09 -10.56 -14.59
N PHE A 128 2.90 -10.10 -14.23
CA PHE A 128 1.96 -9.54 -15.20
C PHE A 128 2.52 -8.28 -15.86
N LYS A 129 3.18 -7.43 -15.09
CA LYS A 129 3.80 -6.20 -15.61
C LYS A 129 5.04 -6.47 -16.46
N GLY A 130 5.64 -7.65 -16.33
CA GLY A 130 6.82 -8.02 -17.09
C GLY A 130 8.14 -7.67 -16.42
N TYR A 131 8.14 -7.53 -15.12
CA TYR A 131 9.37 -7.25 -14.36
C TYR A 131 10.06 -8.51 -13.86
#